data_2d27da5d8b5a8a9ff090cc6a54e8d3d3
#
_entry.id   2d27da5d8b5a8a9ff090cc6a54e8d3d3
#
_cell.length_a   1.000
_cell.length_b   1.000
_cell.length_c   1.000
_cell.angle_alpha   90.00
_cell.angle_beta   90.00
_cell.angle_gamma   90.00
#
_symmetry.space_group_name_H-M   'P 1'
#
loop_
_entity.id
_entity.type
_entity.pdbx_description
1 polymer ?
#
loop_
_entity_poly.entity_id
_entity_poly.type
_entity_poly.pdbx_seq_one_letter_code
_entity_poly.pdbx_strand_id
1 'polypeptide(L)'
;MSVNETKYDDEIDLLSLFETIWEGKWKIAFIIAVSLLSVLGFNIVKPNTTFTASTEIKPITSVEFDKYILFNSSLSIIEKEDKKDKEDNEDKEDKDKVFNIFEITPKLLLNLYVEVIEEGFLLETGIDKFGLINKDDFDSESDYKDAIEKFVSKVEVLKPIKEKKEKRLHHVLNAEYNDKDKWKDLLTFVNEEANKKVKSSIIT
;
A
#
# COMPACT_ATOMS: atom_id res chain seq x y z
N MET A 1 90.26 -6.99 -6.46
CA MET A 1 88.82 -7.31 -6.30
C MET A 1 88.10 -5.98 -6.26
N SER A 2 87.48 -5.57 -7.38
CA SER A 2 86.69 -4.32 -7.47
C SER A 2 85.20 -4.71 -7.30
N VAL A 3 84.65 -4.17 -6.28
CA VAL A 3 83.20 -4.35 -5.99
C VAL A 3 82.51 -3.35 -6.87
N ASN A 4 81.77 -3.83 -7.88
CA ASN A 4 80.85 -3.02 -8.64
C ASN A 4 79.64 -2.76 -7.75
N GLU A 5 79.52 -1.57 -7.20
CA GLU A 5 78.31 -1.05 -6.65
C GLU A 5 77.35 -0.73 -7.81
N THR A 6 76.35 -1.58 -8.00
CA THR A 6 75.17 -1.27 -8.82
C THR A 6 74.32 -0.23 -8.10
N LYS A 7 74.54 1.03 -8.48
CA LYS A 7 73.64 2.12 -8.04
C LYS A 7 72.26 1.88 -8.63
N TYR A 8 71.30 1.48 -7.80
CA TYR A 8 69.90 1.44 -8.18
C TYR A 8 69.45 2.90 -8.30
N ASP A 9 69.32 3.36 -9.52
CA ASP A 9 68.65 4.64 -9.83
C ASP A 9 67.12 4.39 -9.74
N ASP A 10 66.61 4.47 -8.52
CA ASP A 10 65.17 4.44 -8.24
C ASP A 10 64.50 5.82 -8.43
N GLU A 11 65.13 6.69 -9.20
CA GLU A 11 64.52 7.97 -9.54
C GLU A 11 63.45 7.75 -10.60
N ILE A 12 62.16 7.83 -10.18
CA ILE A 12 61.03 7.82 -11.09
C ILE A 12 61.12 9.07 -11.96
N ASP A 13 61.46 8.88 -13.23
CA ASP A 13 61.48 9.97 -14.20
C ASP A 13 60.06 10.45 -14.49
N LEU A 14 59.66 11.51 -13.77
CA LEU A 14 58.33 12.11 -13.89
C LEU A 14 58.02 12.61 -15.30
N LEU A 15 59.08 13.00 -16.08
CA LEU A 15 58.92 13.42 -17.47
C LEU A 15 58.52 12.25 -18.37
N SER A 16 59.20 11.11 -18.21
CA SER A 16 58.86 9.87 -18.93
C SER A 16 57.45 9.37 -18.59
N LEU A 17 57.03 9.49 -17.32
CA LEU A 17 55.67 9.18 -16.92
C LEU A 17 54.65 10.11 -17.60
N PHE A 18 54.95 11.40 -17.65
CA PHE A 18 54.09 12.40 -18.30
C PHE A 18 53.96 12.18 -19.80
N GLU A 19 55.07 11.82 -20.46
CA GLU A 19 55.08 11.49 -21.88
C GLU A 19 54.25 10.25 -22.19
N THR A 20 54.35 9.21 -21.36
CA THR A 20 53.55 7.98 -21.48
C THR A 20 52.05 8.27 -21.31
N ILE A 21 51.67 9.13 -20.35
CA ILE A 21 50.27 9.56 -20.15
C ILE A 21 49.81 10.38 -21.36
N TRP A 22 50.65 11.28 -21.89
CA TRP A 22 50.31 12.11 -23.04
C TRP A 22 50.11 11.30 -24.32
N GLU A 23 50.94 10.30 -24.56
CA GLU A 23 50.74 9.34 -25.66
C GLU A 23 49.46 8.51 -25.50
N GLY A 24 49.12 8.16 -24.24
CA GLY A 24 47.91 7.40 -23.91
C GLY A 24 46.61 8.21 -23.81
N LYS A 25 46.67 9.57 -23.97
CA LYS A 25 45.53 10.48 -23.72
C LYS A 25 44.23 10.09 -24.40
N TRP A 26 44.26 9.63 -25.62
CA TRP A 26 43.07 9.21 -26.37
C TRP A 26 42.46 7.92 -25.83
N LYS A 27 43.30 6.99 -25.36
CA LYS A 27 42.84 5.75 -24.72
C LYS A 27 42.16 6.06 -23.38
N ILE A 28 42.73 6.95 -22.58
CA ILE A 28 42.19 7.41 -21.31
C ILE A 28 40.87 8.16 -21.54
N ALA A 29 40.82 9.08 -22.48
CA ALA A 29 39.63 9.83 -22.84
C ALA A 29 38.49 8.90 -23.30
N PHE A 30 38.82 7.87 -24.09
CA PHE A 30 37.84 6.88 -24.53
C PHE A 30 37.27 6.07 -23.37
N ILE A 31 38.09 5.60 -22.43
CA ILE A 31 37.63 4.85 -21.25
C ILE A 31 36.72 5.73 -20.39
N ILE A 32 37.10 7.00 -20.18
CA ILE A 32 36.27 7.95 -19.42
C ILE A 32 34.91 8.17 -20.13
N ALA A 33 34.93 8.38 -21.45
CA ALA A 33 33.70 8.57 -22.22
C ALA A 33 32.79 7.36 -22.16
N VAL A 34 33.31 6.13 -22.31
CA VAL A 34 32.56 4.89 -22.19
C VAL A 34 31.99 4.73 -20.79
N SER A 35 32.77 5.03 -19.75
CA SER A 35 32.29 4.97 -18.35
C SER A 35 31.13 5.94 -18.09
N LEU A 36 31.26 7.19 -18.57
CA LEU A 36 30.21 8.20 -18.45
C LEU A 36 28.93 7.80 -19.20
N LEU A 37 29.06 7.29 -20.43
CA LEU A 37 27.94 6.80 -21.22
C LEU A 37 27.26 5.59 -20.55
N SER A 38 28.05 4.70 -19.95
CA SER A 38 27.52 3.55 -19.20
C SER A 38 26.71 3.99 -17.98
N VAL A 39 27.20 4.97 -17.20
CA VAL A 39 26.49 5.53 -16.05
C VAL A 39 25.20 6.26 -16.47
N LEU A 40 25.28 7.06 -17.53
CA LEU A 40 24.10 7.74 -18.08
C LEU A 40 23.07 6.73 -18.60
N GLY A 41 23.51 5.74 -19.39
CA GLY A 41 22.64 4.67 -19.89
C GLY A 41 21.97 3.89 -18.76
N PHE A 42 22.74 3.55 -17.72
CA PHE A 42 22.18 2.85 -16.55
C PHE A 42 21.16 3.69 -15.79
N ASN A 43 21.35 5.00 -15.66
CA ASN A 43 20.39 5.88 -15.02
C ASN A 43 19.09 6.06 -15.83
N ILE A 44 19.17 6.04 -17.16
CA ILE A 44 17.99 6.11 -18.04
C ILE A 44 17.21 4.79 -18.01
N VAL A 45 17.91 3.66 -17.91
CA VAL A 45 17.30 2.31 -17.90
C VAL A 45 16.91 1.87 -16.48
N LYS A 46 17.26 2.63 -15.44
CA LYS A 46 16.81 2.27 -14.07
C LYS A 46 15.31 2.11 -14.07
N PRO A 47 14.77 0.91 -13.74
CA PRO A 47 13.35 0.76 -13.52
C PRO A 47 12.97 1.72 -12.40
N ASN A 48 11.84 2.40 -12.55
CA ASN A 48 11.27 3.23 -11.49
C ASN A 48 11.29 2.39 -10.21
N THR A 49 12.02 2.87 -9.19
CA THR A 49 12.11 2.16 -7.92
C THR A 49 10.70 2.11 -7.32
N THR A 50 10.05 0.96 -7.43
CA THR A 50 8.83 0.70 -6.71
C THR A 50 9.18 0.36 -5.26
N PHE A 51 8.38 0.81 -4.32
CA PHE A 51 8.44 0.39 -2.94
C PHE A 51 7.15 -0.32 -2.57
N THR A 52 7.26 -1.28 -1.66
CA THR A 52 6.09 -1.93 -1.09
C THR A 52 5.55 -1.06 0.04
N ALA A 53 4.36 -0.55 -0.13
CA ALA A 53 3.63 0.17 0.91
C ALA A 53 2.76 -0.80 1.69
N SER A 54 2.98 -0.89 3.00
CA SER A 54 2.20 -1.74 3.91
C SER A 54 1.49 -0.86 4.94
N THR A 55 0.16 -0.94 4.99
CA THR A 55 -0.65 -0.15 5.91
C THR A 55 -1.49 -1.07 6.78
N GLU A 56 -1.36 -0.97 8.11
CA GLU A 56 -2.16 -1.75 9.04
C GLU A 56 -3.58 -1.20 9.15
N ILE A 57 -4.57 -2.08 9.02
CA ILE A 57 -5.99 -1.80 9.27
C ILE A 57 -6.32 -2.34 10.65
N LYS A 58 -6.56 -1.44 11.59
CA LYS A 58 -6.87 -1.76 13.00
C LYS A 58 -8.35 -1.60 13.29
N PRO A 59 -8.89 -2.38 14.24
CA PRO A 59 -10.24 -2.13 14.71
C PRO A 59 -10.34 -0.75 15.35
N ILE A 60 -11.55 -0.20 15.35
CA ILE A 60 -11.87 1.06 16.02
C ILE A 60 -11.44 1.02 17.49
N THR A 61 -10.94 2.12 18.02
CA THR A 61 -10.54 2.23 19.42
C THR A 61 -11.77 2.22 20.35
N SER A 62 -11.57 1.81 21.62
CA SER A 62 -12.66 1.81 22.60
C SER A 62 -13.33 3.18 22.74
N VAL A 63 -12.53 4.26 22.75
CA VAL A 63 -13.04 5.64 22.88
C VAL A 63 -13.91 6.05 21.69
N GLU A 64 -13.51 5.67 20.48
CA GLU A 64 -14.29 5.97 19.27
C GLU A 64 -15.53 5.05 19.17
N PHE A 65 -15.48 3.88 19.80
CA PHE A 65 -16.57 2.92 19.81
C PHE A 65 -17.70 3.31 20.80
N ASP A 66 -17.44 4.13 21.79
CA ASP A 66 -18.40 4.53 22.83
C ASP A 66 -19.74 5.04 22.26
N LYS A 67 -19.71 5.76 21.15
CA LYS A 67 -20.92 6.23 20.44
C LYS A 67 -21.82 5.09 19.92
N TYR A 68 -21.24 3.93 19.62
CA TYR A 68 -22.00 2.76 19.18
C TYR A 68 -22.61 1.98 20.35
N ILE A 69 -22.08 2.14 21.58
CA ILE A 69 -22.65 1.56 22.81
C ILE A 69 -24.03 2.15 23.08
N LEU A 70 -24.19 3.46 22.91
CA LEU A 70 -25.49 4.11 23.06
C LEU A 70 -26.51 3.61 22.04
N PHE A 71 -26.08 3.41 20.79
CA PHE A 71 -26.90 2.87 19.73
C PHE A 71 -27.33 1.43 20.05
N ASN A 72 -26.40 0.55 20.45
CA ASN A 72 -26.69 -0.82 20.88
C ASN A 72 -27.70 -0.86 22.07
N SER A 73 -27.55 0.06 23.01
CA SER A 73 -28.47 0.19 24.17
C SER A 73 -29.85 0.55 23.70
N SER A 74 -30.02 1.46 22.74
CA SER A 74 -31.31 1.84 22.18
C SER A 74 -31.96 0.66 21.44
N LEU A 75 -31.20 -0.10 20.66
CA LEU A 75 -31.69 -1.30 19.98
C LEU A 75 -32.19 -2.35 20.98
N SER A 76 -31.51 -2.57 22.10
CA SER A 76 -31.87 -3.51 23.13
C SER A 76 -33.18 -3.14 23.85
N ILE A 77 -33.52 -1.84 23.90
CA ILE A 77 -34.81 -1.36 24.48
C ILE A 77 -35.94 -1.68 23.51
N ILE A 78 -35.79 -1.40 22.23
CA ILE A 78 -36.78 -1.69 21.19
C ILE A 78 -37.09 -3.20 21.15
N GLU A 79 -36.08 -4.05 21.21
CA GLU A 79 -36.25 -5.51 21.22
C GLU A 79 -37.04 -6.00 22.44
N LYS A 80 -36.92 -5.35 23.61
CA LYS A 80 -37.67 -5.69 24.81
C LYS A 80 -39.11 -5.22 24.74
N GLU A 81 -39.38 -4.09 24.09
CA GLU A 81 -40.77 -3.61 23.89
C GLU A 81 -41.54 -4.52 22.92
N ASP A 82 -40.90 -4.92 21.79
CA ASP A 82 -41.48 -5.84 20.81
C ASP A 82 -41.80 -7.23 21.41
N LYS A 83 -41.03 -7.68 22.41
CA LYS A 83 -41.28 -8.94 23.11
C LYS A 83 -42.45 -8.85 24.08
N LYS A 84 -42.67 -7.68 24.73
CA LYS A 84 -43.80 -7.48 25.64
C LYS A 84 -45.16 -7.47 24.91
N ASP A 85 -45.21 -6.85 23.73
CA ASP A 85 -46.46 -6.80 22.94
C ASP A 85 -46.83 -8.15 22.32
N LYS A 86 -45.95 -9.15 22.33
CA LYS A 86 -46.18 -10.49 21.80
C LYS A 86 -46.56 -11.54 22.87
N GLU A 87 -46.37 -11.24 24.16
CA GLU A 87 -46.77 -12.16 25.23
C GLU A 87 -48.32 -12.21 25.48
N ASP A 88 -49.05 -11.21 24.96
CA ASP A 88 -50.51 -11.17 25.12
C ASP A 88 -51.34 -11.91 24.02
N ASN A 89 -50.65 -12.51 23.02
CA ASN A 89 -51.30 -13.32 21.99
C ASN A 89 -50.68 -14.72 21.91
N GLU A 90 -51.20 -15.64 22.72
CA GLU A 90 -50.95 -17.07 22.59
C GLU A 90 -51.57 -17.61 21.31
N ASP A 91 -50.86 -17.64 20.21
CA ASP A 91 -51.04 -18.61 19.14
C ASP A 91 -49.66 -19.08 18.62
N LYS A 92 -49.42 -20.37 18.90
CA LYS A 92 -48.24 -21.12 18.54
C LYS A 92 -48.28 -21.38 17.05
N GLU A 93 -47.42 -20.73 16.29
CA GLU A 93 -46.79 -21.21 15.05
C GLU A 93 -46.16 -20.02 14.32
N ASP A 94 -44.96 -19.67 14.68
CA ASP A 94 -43.85 -19.13 13.85
C ASP A 94 -42.68 -18.68 14.74
N LYS A 95 -41.97 -19.67 15.29
CA LYS A 95 -40.81 -19.39 16.18
C LYS A 95 -39.52 -19.00 15.46
N ASP A 96 -39.56 -18.72 14.15
CA ASP A 96 -38.31 -18.58 13.36
C ASP A 96 -38.04 -17.20 12.72
N LYS A 97 -38.71 -16.14 13.19
CA LYS A 97 -38.31 -14.78 12.82
C LYS A 97 -37.96 -13.92 14.04
N VAL A 98 -37.01 -14.39 14.83
CA VAL A 98 -36.30 -13.51 15.73
C VAL A 98 -35.49 -12.60 14.80
N PHE A 99 -35.90 -11.33 14.65
CA PHE A 99 -35.04 -10.31 14.10
C PHE A 99 -33.81 -10.24 15.03
N ASN A 100 -32.74 -10.92 14.65
CA ASN A 100 -31.45 -10.76 15.28
C ASN A 100 -30.99 -9.34 14.92
N ILE A 101 -31.35 -8.38 15.76
CA ILE A 101 -30.76 -7.04 15.70
C ILE A 101 -29.29 -7.24 15.98
N PHE A 102 -28.47 -7.19 14.93
CA PHE A 102 -27.04 -7.43 15.04
C PHE A 102 -26.40 -6.35 15.93
N GLU A 103 -25.93 -6.78 17.08
CA GLU A 103 -25.14 -5.91 17.94
C GLU A 103 -23.93 -5.39 17.16
N ILE A 104 -23.77 -4.07 17.10
CA ILE A 104 -22.60 -3.45 16.49
C ILE A 104 -21.41 -3.74 17.39
N THR A 105 -20.41 -4.44 16.87
CA THR A 105 -19.17 -4.74 17.56
C THR A 105 -17.97 -4.15 16.80
N PRO A 106 -16.84 -3.88 17.47
CA PRO A 106 -15.61 -3.44 16.78
C PRO A 106 -15.17 -4.42 15.68
N LYS A 107 -15.43 -5.71 15.86
CA LYS A 107 -15.13 -6.74 14.87
C LYS A 107 -16.04 -6.64 13.65
N LEU A 108 -17.33 -6.40 13.85
CA LEU A 108 -18.29 -6.21 12.76
C LEU A 108 -17.90 -4.99 11.93
N LEU A 109 -17.60 -3.86 12.58
CA LEU A 109 -17.16 -2.64 11.90
C LEU A 109 -15.88 -2.86 11.08
N LEU A 110 -14.91 -3.57 11.65
CA LEU A 110 -13.69 -3.91 10.94
C LEU A 110 -13.93 -4.80 9.72
N ASN A 111 -14.81 -5.80 9.85
CA ASN A 111 -15.13 -6.68 8.73
C ASN A 111 -15.81 -5.91 7.60
N LEU A 112 -16.81 -5.08 7.90
CA LEU A 112 -17.48 -4.23 6.91
C LEU A 112 -16.49 -3.26 6.25
N TYR A 113 -15.56 -2.69 7.01
CA TYR A 113 -14.54 -1.80 6.47
C TYR A 113 -13.59 -2.54 5.50
N VAL A 114 -13.15 -3.74 5.88
CA VAL A 114 -12.30 -4.57 5.03
C VAL A 114 -13.03 -4.98 3.75
N GLU A 115 -14.29 -5.39 3.85
CA GLU A 115 -15.15 -5.76 2.71
C GLU A 115 -15.28 -4.60 1.72
N VAL A 116 -15.54 -3.39 2.20
CA VAL A 116 -15.63 -2.17 1.37
C VAL A 116 -14.30 -1.88 0.63
N ILE A 117 -13.16 -2.18 1.24
CA ILE A 117 -11.86 -2.02 0.57
C ILE A 117 -11.63 -3.15 -0.45
N GLU A 118 -11.97 -4.41 -0.10
CA GLU A 118 -11.83 -5.58 -0.98
C GLU A 118 -12.71 -5.49 -2.23
N GLU A 119 -13.84 -4.74 -2.20
CA GLU A 119 -14.65 -4.45 -3.38
C GLU A 119 -13.86 -3.69 -4.48
N GLY A 120 -12.76 -3.03 -4.16
CA GLY A 120 -11.88 -2.33 -5.11
C GLY A 120 -12.39 -0.99 -5.62
N PHE A 121 -13.70 -0.73 -5.63
CA PHE A 121 -14.31 0.48 -6.21
C PHE A 121 -13.74 1.80 -5.63
N LEU A 122 -13.48 1.86 -4.33
CA LEU A 122 -12.88 3.06 -3.71
C LEU A 122 -11.43 3.25 -4.13
N LEU A 123 -10.69 2.16 -4.33
CA LEU A 123 -9.33 2.21 -4.85
C LEU A 123 -9.32 2.70 -6.30
N GLU A 124 -10.17 2.16 -7.16
CA GLU A 124 -10.31 2.60 -8.56
C GLU A 124 -10.61 4.10 -8.65
N THR A 125 -11.65 4.54 -7.90
CA THR A 125 -12.05 5.95 -7.85
C THR A 125 -10.93 6.86 -7.36
N GLY A 126 -10.19 6.43 -6.34
CA GLY A 126 -9.09 7.20 -5.79
C GLY A 126 -7.87 7.23 -6.71
N ILE A 127 -7.55 6.14 -7.41
CA ILE A 127 -6.46 6.08 -8.40
C ILE A 127 -6.72 7.10 -9.53
N ASP A 128 -7.93 7.11 -10.05
CA ASP A 128 -8.35 8.08 -11.08
C ASP A 128 -8.29 9.52 -10.55
N LYS A 129 -8.88 9.76 -9.38
CA LYS A 129 -8.95 11.09 -8.75
C LYS A 129 -7.59 11.72 -8.48
N PHE A 130 -6.63 10.94 -8.00
CA PHE A 130 -5.29 11.44 -7.64
C PHE A 130 -4.25 11.24 -8.73
N GLY A 131 -4.65 10.71 -9.88
CA GLY A 131 -3.76 10.49 -11.02
C GLY A 131 -2.56 9.62 -10.67
N LEU A 132 -2.80 8.50 -9.95
CA LEU A 132 -1.75 7.53 -9.65
C LEU A 132 -1.25 6.88 -10.94
N ILE A 133 -2.16 6.67 -11.87
CA ILE A 133 -1.87 6.23 -13.24
C ILE A 133 -2.16 7.44 -14.13
N ASN A 134 -1.20 7.83 -14.96
CA ASN A 134 -1.36 8.97 -15.84
C ASN A 134 -2.20 8.56 -17.05
N LYS A 135 -3.33 9.24 -17.25
CA LYS A 135 -4.26 8.97 -18.37
C LYS A 135 -3.63 9.24 -19.73
N ASP A 136 -2.71 10.20 -19.81
CA ASP A 136 -2.04 10.57 -21.05
C ASP A 136 -1.07 9.48 -21.58
N ASP A 137 -0.77 8.46 -20.78
CA ASP A 137 0.09 7.34 -21.17
C ASP A 137 -0.67 6.26 -21.98
N PHE A 138 -1.99 6.45 -22.22
CA PHE A 138 -2.85 5.46 -22.87
C PHE A 138 -3.53 6.02 -24.11
N ASP A 139 -3.62 5.19 -25.15
CA ASP A 139 -4.23 5.57 -26.43
C ASP A 139 -5.78 5.58 -26.37
N SER A 140 -6.37 4.86 -25.41
CA SER A 140 -7.82 4.77 -25.23
C SER A 140 -8.26 4.80 -23.78
N GLU A 141 -9.50 5.22 -23.55
CA GLU A 141 -10.15 5.19 -22.23
C GLU A 141 -10.29 3.75 -21.70
N SER A 142 -10.43 2.77 -22.59
CA SER A 142 -10.51 1.36 -22.20
C SER A 142 -9.18 0.88 -21.64
N ASP A 143 -8.06 1.16 -22.33
CA ASP A 143 -6.72 0.77 -21.88
C ASP A 143 -6.35 1.41 -20.54
N TYR A 144 -6.78 2.66 -20.33
CA TYR A 144 -6.61 3.35 -19.05
C TYR A 144 -7.39 2.66 -17.91
N LYS A 145 -8.66 2.28 -18.15
CA LYS A 145 -9.47 1.54 -17.16
C LYS A 145 -8.89 0.17 -16.85
N ASP A 146 -8.48 -0.57 -17.86
CA ASP A 146 -7.83 -1.87 -17.69
C ASP A 146 -6.54 -1.75 -16.86
N ALA A 147 -5.79 -0.66 -17.03
CA ALA A 147 -4.61 -0.39 -16.23
C ALA A 147 -4.95 -0.12 -14.75
N ILE A 148 -6.03 0.60 -14.47
CA ILE A 148 -6.54 0.82 -13.10
C ILE A 148 -6.95 -0.51 -12.47
N GLU A 149 -7.78 -1.30 -13.14
CA GLU A 149 -8.24 -2.61 -12.65
C GLU A 149 -7.05 -3.54 -12.39
N LYS A 150 -6.08 -3.57 -13.29
CA LYS A 150 -4.84 -4.34 -13.12
C LYS A 150 -4.00 -3.86 -11.94
N PHE A 151 -4.00 -2.57 -11.65
CA PHE A 151 -3.31 -2.04 -10.47
C PHE A 151 -4.06 -2.46 -9.20
N VAL A 152 -5.39 -2.27 -9.15
CA VAL A 152 -6.22 -2.65 -8.00
C VAL A 152 -6.12 -4.14 -7.71
N SER A 153 -6.07 -5.00 -8.72
CA SER A 153 -5.90 -6.45 -8.55
C SER A 153 -4.57 -6.86 -7.89
N LYS A 154 -3.59 -5.97 -7.85
CA LYS A 154 -2.30 -6.18 -7.15
C LYS A 154 -2.29 -5.63 -5.73
N VAL A 155 -3.34 -4.89 -5.35
CA VAL A 155 -3.50 -4.41 -3.97
C VAL A 155 -4.09 -5.55 -3.15
N GLU A 156 -3.35 -6.00 -2.15
CA GLU A 156 -3.72 -7.16 -1.34
C GLU A 156 -4.13 -6.75 0.07
N VAL A 157 -5.27 -7.26 0.54
CA VAL A 157 -5.66 -7.18 1.96
C VAL A 157 -5.29 -8.49 2.66
N LEU A 158 -4.16 -8.48 3.34
CA LEU A 158 -3.66 -9.64 4.06
C LEU A 158 -4.38 -9.78 5.40
N LYS A 159 -4.91 -10.98 5.68
CA LYS A 159 -5.62 -11.30 6.94
C LYS A 159 -4.65 -11.52 8.11
N PRO A 160 -5.11 -11.33 9.36
CA PRO A 160 -4.33 -11.67 10.56
C PRO A 160 -3.90 -13.14 10.56
N ILE A 161 -2.65 -13.41 10.94
CA ILE A 161 -2.08 -14.75 11.07
C ILE A 161 -1.53 -14.94 12.49
N LYS A 162 -1.79 -16.10 13.09
CA LYS A 162 -1.33 -16.45 14.45
C LYS A 162 -0.31 -17.61 14.43
N GLU A 163 0.35 -17.84 13.33
CA GLU A 163 1.31 -18.93 13.20
C GLU A 163 2.65 -18.63 13.90
N LYS A 164 3.38 -19.69 14.32
CA LYS A 164 4.64 -19.53 15.07
C LYS A 164 5.75 -18.81 14.31
N LYS A 165 5.73 -18.86 12.97
CA LYS A 165 6.76 -18.27 12.10
C LYS A 165 6.43 -16.85 11.63
N GLU A 166 5.14 -16.54 11.51
CA GLU A 166 4.67 -15.23 11.07
C GLU A 166 3.50 -14.82 11.93
N LYS A 167 3.63 -13.66 12.60
CA LYS A 167 2.59 -13.14 13.47
C LYS A 167 2.12 -11.80 12.91
N ARG A 168 0.95 -11.80 12.29
CA ARG A 168 0.27 -10.58 11.84
C ARG A 168 -0.97 -10.38 12.68
N LEU A 169 -0.98 -9.33 13.52
CA LEU A 169 -2.05 -9.08 14.49
C LEU A 169 -3.27 -8.42 13.85
N HIS A 170 -3.09 -7.68 12.77
CA HIS A 170 -4.10 -6.88 12.09
C HIS A 170 -4.14 -7.22 10.61
N HIS A 171 -5.19 -6.77 9.93
CA HIS A 171 -5.20 -6.77 8.47
C HIS A 171 -4.12 -5.80 7.98
N VAL A 172 -3.53 -6.10 6.83
CA VAL A 172 -2.51 -5.24 6.21
C VAL A 172 -2.88 -5.04 4.75
N LEU A 173 -3.01 -3.80 4.34
CA LEU A 173 -3.15 -3.42 2.94
C LEU A 173 -1.76 -3.27 2.34
N ASN A 174 -1.42 -4.10 1.37
CA ASN A 174 -0.16 -4.07 0.66
C ASN A 174 -0.37 -3.60 -0.78
N ALA A 175 0.52 -2.72 -1.23
CA ALA A 175 0.61 -2.33 -2.63
C ALA A 175 2.05 -2.00 -3.02
N GLU A 176 2.36 -2.16 -4.30
CA GLU A 176 3.63 -1.70 -4.88
C GLU A 176 3.38 -0.43 -5.68
N TYR A 177 4.03 0.65 -5.29
CA TYR A 177 3.89 1.94 -5.95
C TYR A 177 5.17 2.78 -5.86
N ASN A 178 5.34 3.76 -6.74
CA ASN A 178 6.56 4.56 -6.84
C ASN A 178 6.45 5.98 -6.28
N ASP A 179 5.23 6.47 -5.97
CA ASP A 179 4.99 7.81 -5.44
C ASP A 179 4.31 7.72 -4.06
N LYS A 180 5.11 7.98 -3.02
CA LYS A 180 4.67 7.87 -1.64
C LYS A 180 3.57 8.88 -1.26
N ASP A 181 3.63 10.09 -1.81
CA ASP A 181 2.70 11.15 -1.44
C ASP A 181 1.34 10.91 -2.07
N LYS A 182 1.28 10.58 -3.35
CA LYS A 182 0.03 10.16 -4.01
C LYS A 182 -0.60 8.93 -3.35
N TRP A 183 0.23 7.95 -2.95
CA TRP A 183 -0.26 6.78 -2.23
C TRP A 183 -0.90 7.16 -0.88
N LYS A 184 -0.29 8.07 -0.14
CA LYS A 184 -0.84 8.57 1.12
C LYS A 184 -2.16 9.30 0.93
N ASP A 185 -2.29 10.13 -0.11
CA ASP A 185 -3.53 10.84 -0.43
C ASP A 185 -4.64 9.86 -0.81
N LEU A 186 -4.32 8.85 -1.62
CA LEU A 186 -5.23 7.74 -1.92
C LEU A 186 -5.72 7.04 -0.65
N LEU A 187 -4.81 6.65 0.25
CA LEU A 187 -5.18 5.97 1.50
C LEU A 187 -6.07 6.83 2.40
N THR A 188 -5.80 8.14 2.46
CA THR A 188 -6.63 9.07 3.23
C THR A 188 -8.05 9.11 2.66
N PHE A 189 -8.19 9.25 1.35
CA PHE A 189 -9.48 9.22 0.67
C PHE A 189 -10.23 7.90 0.88
N VAL A 190 -9.57 6.77 0.65
CA VAL A 190 -10.16 5.43 0.83
C VAL A 190 -10.63 5.25 2.27
N ASN A 191 -9.85 5.67 3.27
CA ASN A 191 -10.22 5.58 4.67
C ASN A 191 -11.46 6.43 4.99
N GLU A 192 -11.54 7.66 4.49
CA GLU A 192 -12.69 8.54 4.72
C GLU A 192 -13.97 7.99 4.08
N GLU A 193 -13.90 7.58 2.82
CA GLU A 193 -15.06 7.08 2.08
C GLU A 193 -15.50 5.70 2.58
N ALA A 194 -14.58 4.79 2.92
CA ALA A 194 -14.92 3.51 3.52
C ALA A 194 -15.63 3.69 4.87
N ASN A 195 -15.14 4.61 5.72
CA ASN A 195 -15.81 4.92 6.99
C ASN A 195 -17.23 5.50 6.78
N LYS A 196 -17.42 6.35 5.77
CA LYS A 196 -18.77 6.85 5.43
C LYS A 196 -19.70 5.72 4.98
N LYS A 197 -19.20 4.83 4.11
CA LYS A 197 -19.96 3.69 3.60
C LYS A 197 -20.34 2.72 4.71
N VAL A 198 -19.40 2.40 5.61
CA VAL A 198 -19.67 1.57 6.79
C VAL A 198 -20.73 2.21 7.70
N LYS A 199 -20.63 3.52 7.97
CA LYS A 199 -21.65 4.22 8.77
C LYS A 199 -23.02 4.19 8.13
N SER A 200 -23.11 4.42 6.82
CA SER A 200 -24.40 4.37 6.11
C SER A 200 -25.02 2.98 6.13
N SER A 201 -24.23 1.91 6.02
CA SER A 201 -24.70 0.53 6.06
C SER A 201 -25.27 0.09 7.42
N ILE A 202 -24.98 0.83 8.50
CA ILE A 202 -25.47 0.54 9.84
C ILE A 202 -26.78 1.30 10.14
N ILE A 203 -26.96 2.47 9.50
CA ILE A 203 -28.10 3.38 9.81
C ILE A 203 -29.30 3.12 8.89
N THR A 204 -29.12 2.35 7.82
CA THR A 204 -30.18 1.97 6.88
C THR A 204 -30.91 0.73 7.32
#